data_10d3ea8b2e78d835af6286e1cd4d5773
#
_entry.id   10d3ea8b2e78d835af6286e1cd4d5773
#
_cell.length_a   1.000
_cell.length_b   1.000
_cell.length_c   1.000
_cell.angle_alpha   90.00
_cell.angle_beta   90.00
_cell.angle_gamma   90.00
#
_symmetry.space_group_name_H-M   'P 1'
#
loop_
_entity.id
_entity.type
_entity.pdbx_description
1 polymer ?
#
loop_
_entity_poly.entity_id
_entity_poly.type
_entity_poly.pdbx_seq_one_letter_code
_entity_poly.pdbx_strand_id
1 'polypeptide(L)'
;MAILTTENASFTYQNKSQTVRAVREVSCGFELGRAYAIVGKSGSGKTTLLSLLAGLELPTEGKVWFEGTATADMDCDIYRRDHAAVIYQSYNLFPLLTAQENVMYPLKLRGMDGKAALELAQKELIAVGIQPEQWGRFPSQLSGGEQQRVAIARALAAGNRIVLADEPTGNLDITNGEQVVEILLRLAHDEGRCVIVVTHDLEIASQMDEIYMMRDGVLERQE
;
A
#
# COMPACT_ATOMS: atom_id res chain seq x y z
N MET A 1 -1.34 -11.56 16.71
CA MET A 1 -2.55 -12.12 16.01
C MET A 1 -2.68 -11.37 14.69
N ALA A 2 -2.78 -12.11 13.58
CA ALA A 2 -2.81 -11.50 12.26
C ALA A 2 -4.06 -10.62 12.07
N ILE A 3 -3.87 -9.40 11.56
CA ILE A 3 -4.95 -8.46 11.23
C ILE A 3 -5.56 -8.77 9.87
N LEU A 4 -4.72 -9.27 8.95
CA LEU A 4 -5.08 -9.60 7.57
C LEU A 4 -4.57 -11.00 7.26
N THR A 5 -5.44 -11.88 6.74
CA THR A 5 -5.06 -13.25 6.38
C THR A 5 -5.68 -13.65 5.06
N THR A 6 -5.05 -14.59 4.37
CA THR A 6 -5.62 -15.27 3.22
C THR A 6 -5.77 -16.75 3.54
N GLU A 7 -6.83 -17.36 3.03
CA GLU A 7 -7.13 -18.79 3.16
C GLU A 7 -7.42 -19.37 1.78
N ASN A 8 -6.45 -20.12 1.24
CA ASN A 8 -6.49 -20.71 -0.10
C ASN A 8 -6.96 -19.73 -1.19
N ALA A 9 -6.57 -18.44 -1.04
CA ALA A 9 -7.01 -17.40 -1.94
C ALA A 9 -6.43 -17.61 -3.33
N SER A 10 -7.30 -17.63 -4.34
CA SER A 10 -6.95 -17.75 -5.75
C SER A 10 -7.61 -16.63 -6.54
N PHE A 11 -6.95 -16.20 -7.61
CA PHE A 11 -7.53 -15.22 -8.54
C PHE A 11 -7.20 -15.56 -9.98
N THR A 12 -8.24 -15.59 -10.81
CA THR A 12 -8.15 -15.95 -12.22
C THR A 12 -8.72 -14.84 -13.09
N TYR A 13 -7.87 -14.24 -13.92
CA TYR A 13 -8.33 -13.36 -15.00
C TYR A 13 -8.94 -14.20 -16.12
N GLN A 14 -10.17 -13.88 -16.50
CA GLN A 14 -10.84 -14.50 -17.65
C GLN A 14 -11.10 -13.46 -18.72
N ASN A 15 -10.48 -13.61 -19.89
CA ASN A 15 -10.77 -12.89 -21.09
C ASN A 15 -11.29 -13.85 -22.17
N LYS A 16 -11.92 -13.32 -23.22
CA LYS A 16 -12.50 -14.14 -24.33
C LYS A 16 -11.51 -15.12 -24.98
N SER A 17 -10.19 -14.86 -24.86
CA SER A 17 -9.13 -15.63 -25.52
C SER A 17 -8.14 -16.31 -24.57
N GLN A 18 -8.15 -15.95 -23.28
CA GLN A 18 -7.12 -16.45 -22.36
C GLN A 18 -7.64 -16.48 -20.92
N THR A 19 -7.28 -17.54 -20.19
CA THR A 19 -7.47 -17.67 -18.74
C THR A 19 -6.11 -17.68 -18.09
N VAL A 20 -5.86 -16.74 -17.14
CA VAL A 20 -4.60 -16.63 -16.42
C VAL A 20 -4.87 -16.72 -14.92
N ARG A 21 -4.42 -17.80 -14.28
CA ARG A 21 -4.49 -17.97 -12.83
C ARG A 21 -3.32 -17.21 -12.18
N ALA A 22 -3.57 -15.95 -11.81
CA ALA A 22 -2.54 -15.03 -11.32
C ALA A 22 -2.17 -15.25 -9.85
N VAL A 23 -3.09 -15.76 -9.03
CA VAL A 23 -2.87 -16.15 -7.63
C VAL A 23 -3.42 -17.56 -7.44
N ARG A 24 -2.68 -18.43 -6.72
CA ARG A 24 -2.99 -19.85 -6.59
C ARG A 24 -2.90 -20.29 -5.14
N GLU A 25 -4.03 -20.53 -4.51
CA GLU A 25 -4.18 -21.16 -3.18
C GLU A 25 -3.29 -20.55 -2.10
N VAL A 26 -3.13 -19.21 -2.13
CA VAL A 26 -2.27 -18.49 -1.19
C VAL A 26 -2.92 -18.47 0.19
N SER A 27 -2.17 -18.96 1.20
CA SER A 27 -2.55 -18.91 2.62
C SER A 27 -1.41 -18.29 3.41
N CYS A 28 -1.63 -17.08 3.95
CA CYS A 28 -0.64 -16.35 4.74
C CYS A 28 -1.33 -15.40 5.73
N GLY A 29 -0.56 -14.83 6.65
CA GLY A 29 -1.07 -13.88 7.64
C GLY A 29 -0.10 -12.74 7.89
N PHE A 30 -0.66 -11.55 8.12
CA PHE A 30 0.08 -10.31 8.35
C PHE A 30 -0.36 -9.69 9.67
N GLU A 31 0.59 -9.29 10.49
CA GLU A 31 0.38 -8.76 11.84
C GLU A 31 0.62 -7.26 11.91
N LEU A 32 0.01 -6.60 12.88
CA LEU A 32 0.34 -5.21 13.21
C LEU A 32 1.75 -5.10 13.78
N GLY A 33 2.38 -3.94 13.57
CA GLY A 33 3.73 -3.68 14.07
C GLY A 33 4.83 -4.37 13.27
N ARG A 34 4.53 -4.87 12.06
CA ARG A 34 5.49 -5.57 11.20
C ARG A 34 5.47 -5.07 9.76
N ALA A 35 6.64 -5.13 9.14
CA ALA A 35 6.86 -4.86 7.73
C ALA A 35 7.16 -6.17 6.98
N TYR A 36 6.42 -6.40 5.91
CA TYR A 36 6.53 -7.61 5.07
C TYR A 36 6.96 -7.24 3.67
N ALA A 37 7.82 -8.05 3.06
CA ALA A 37 8.12 -7.98 1.64
C ALA A 37 7.50 -9.15 0.88
N ILE A 38 6.88 -8.88 -0.27
CA ILE A 38 6.50 -9.89 -1.25
C ILE A 38 7.36 -9.67 -2.47
N VAL A 39 8.32 -10.56 -2.69
CA VAL A 39 9.28 -10.46 -3.80
C VAL A 39 8.97 -11.47 -4.90
N GLY A 40 9.38 -11.16 -6.13
CA GLY A 40 9.21 -12.07 -7.26
C GLY A 40 9.39 -11.36 -8.60
N LYS A 41 9.51 -12.14 -9.67
CA LYS A 41 9.65 -11.62 -11.04
C LYS A 41 8.40 -10.85 -11.48
N SER A 42 8.55 -10.00 -12.50
CA SER A 42 7.38 -9.37 -13.15
C SER A 42 6.41 -10.46 -13.65
N GLY A 43 5.12 -10.25 -13.46
CA GLY A 43 4.08 -11.21 -13.84
C GLY A 43 3.90 -12.40 -12.90
N SER A 44 4.60 -12.49 -11.75
CA SER A 44 4.43 -13.60 -10.79
C SER A 44 3.13 -13.56 -9.98
N GLY A 45 2.34 -12.47 -10.06
CA GLY A 45 1.06 -12.30 -9.37
C GLY A 45 1.08 -11.35 -8.17
N LYS A 46 2.22 -10.69 -7.85
CA LYS A 46 2.38 -9.81 -6.67
C LYS A 46 1.33 -8.68 -6.60
N THR A 47 1.20 -7.88 -7.65
CA THR A 47 0.23 -6.78 -7.73
C THR A 47 -1.22 -7.31 -7.64
N THR A 48 -1.48 -8.51 -8.19
CA THR A 48 -2.80 -9.15 -8.06
C THR A 48 -3.06 -9.55 -6.62
N LEU A 49 -2.10 -10.17 -5.93
CA LEU A 49 -2.24 -10.50 -4.52
C LEU A 49 -2.44 -9.24 -3.67
N LEU A 50 -1.66 -8.18 -3.93
CA LEU A 50 -1.85 -6.89 -3.26
C LEU A 50 -3.26 -6.32 -3.49
N SER A 51 -3.80 -6.44 -4.70
CA SER A 51 -5.18 -6.01 -5.03
C SER A 51 -6.23 -6.80 -4.25
N LEU A 52 -6.03 -8.09 -4.03
CA LEU A 52 -6.90 -8.91 -3.17
C LEU A 52 -6.83 -8.45 -1.71
N LEU A 53 -5.61 -8.23 -1.18
CA LEU A 53 -5.39 -7.75 0.19
C LEU A 53 -5.99 -6.35 0.41
N ALA A 54 -5.98 -5.52 -0.63
CA ALA A 54 -6.58 -4.17 -0.61
C ALA A 54 -8.11 -4.16 -0.75
N GLY A 55 -8.75 -5.28 -1.08
CA GLY A 55 -10.16 -5.32 -1.43
C GLY A 55 -10.49 -4.55 -2.72
N LEU A 56 -9.50 -4.39 -3.62
CA LEU A 56 -9.71 -3.86 -4.98
C LEU A 56 -10.30 -4.93 -5.89
N GLU A 57 -9.91 -6.17 -5.65
CA GLU A 57 -10.45 -7.37 -6.27
C GLU A 57 -10.87 -8.34 -5.17
N LEU A 58 -11.84 -9.21 -5.46
CA LEU A 58 -12.22 -10.30 -4.58
C LEU A 58 -11.64 -11.63 -5.12
N PRO A 59 -11.19 -12.56 -4.27
CA PRO A 59 -10.67 -13.82 -4.73
C PRO A 59 -11.76 -14.61 -5.48
N THR A 60 -11.36 -15.29 -6.56
CA THR A 60 -12.26 -16.18 -7.33
C THR A 60 -12.52 -17.49 -6.58
N GLU A 61 -11.57 -17.91 -5.72
CA GLU A 61 -11.66 -19.06 -4.83
C GLU A 61 -10.93 -18.74 -3.52
N GLY A 62 -11.35 -19.35 -2.41
CA GLY A 62 -10.79 -19.06 -1.09
C GLY A 62 -11.27 -17.73 -0.53
N LYS A 63 -10.56 -17.16 0.44
CA LYS A 63 -10.98 -15.94 1.15
C LYS A 63 -9.80 -15.07 1.56
N VAL A 64 -10.06 -13.76 1.65
CA VAL A 64 -9.24 -12.79 2.36
C VAL A 64 -10.02 -12.34 3.60
N TRP A 65 -9.40 -12.36 4.76
CA TRP A 65 -10.00 -12.01 6.04
C TRP A 65 -9.35 -10.78 6.63
N PHE A 66 -10.15 -9.81 7.04
CA PHE A 66 -9.74 -8.69 7.84
C PHE A 66 -10.41 -8.78 9.22
N GLU A 67 -9.61 -8.89 10.28
CA GLU A 67 -10.10 -9.01 11.68
C GLU A 67 -11.19 -10.08 11.84
N GLY A 68 -11.07 -11.21 11.14
CA GLY A 68 -12.01 -12.31 11.22
C GLY A 68 -13.28 -12.17 10.37
N THR A 69 -13.41 -11.08 9.60
CA THR A 69 -14.50 -10.90 8.63
C THR A 69 -13.94 -11.05 7.21
N ALA A 70 -14.61 -11.84 6.36
CA ALA A 70 -14.17 -11.97 4.97
C ALA A 70 -14.40 -10.65 4.20
N THR A 71 -13.42 -10.24 3.40
CA THR A 71 -13.55 -9.00 2.60
C THR A 71 -14.71 -9.05 1.62
N ALA A 72 -15.10 -10.25 1.17
CA ALA A 72 -16.27 -10.47 0.32
C ALA A 72 -17.60 -10.16 1.03
N ASP A 73 -17.63 -10.18 2.36
CA ASP A 73 -18.80 -9.89 3.19
C ASP A 73 -18.81 -8.42 3.69
N MET A 74 -17.82 -7.62 3.27
CA MET A 74 -17.65 -6.22 3.64
C MET A 74 -18.00 -5.29 2.49
N ASP A 75 -18.30 -4.02 2.82
CA ASP A 75 -18.24 -2.93 1.84
C ASP A 75 -16.74 -2.61 1.59
N CYS A 76 -16.25 -3.02 0.42
CA CYS A 76 -14.84 -2.84 0.04
C CYS A 76 -14.45 -1.36 -0.08
N ASP A 77 -15.36 -0.44 -0.36
CA ASP A 77 -15.08 1.00 -0.39
C ASP A 77 -14.85 1.53 1.04
N ILE A 78 -15.66 1.08 2.00
CA ILE A 78 -15.45 1.37 3.42
C ILE A 78 -14.14 0.75 3.92
N TYR A 79 -13.86 -0.52 3.55
CA TYR A 79 -12.62 -1.19 3.92
C TYR A 79 -11.39 -0.40 3.44
N ARG A 80 -11.35 0.01 2.17
CA ARG A 80 -10.26 0.83 1.62
C ARG A 80 -10.19 2.22 2.25
N ARG A 81 -11.34 2.84 2.48
CA ARG A 81 -11.37 4.16 3.10
C ARG A 81 -10.82 4.15 4.53
N ASP A 82 -11.18 3.16 5.33
CA ASP A 82 -11.00 3.20 6.78
C ASP A 82 -9.88 2.28 7.31
N HIS A 83 -9.48 1.25 6.55
CA HIS A 83 -8.58 0.20 7.06
C HIS A 83 -7.34 -0.07 6.21
N ALA A 84 -7.42 0.03 4.87
CA ALA A 84 -6.34 -0.33 3.98
C ALA A 84 -5.96 0.82 3.04
N ALA A 85 -4.76 1.35 3.15
CA ALA A 85 -4.21 2.34 2.22
C ALA A 85 -3.32 1.67 1.18
N VAL A 86 -3.39 2.13 -0.07
CA VAL A 86 -2.53 1.63 -1.15
C VAL A 86 -1.62 2.76 -1.66
N ILE A 87 -0.33 2.46 -1.70
CA ILE A 87 0.73 3.29 -2.27
C ILE A 87 1.16 2.64 -3.59
N TYR A 88 1.04 3.36 -4.69
CA TYR A 88 1.35 2.85 -6.03
C TYR A 88 2.70 3.36 -6.53
N GLN A 89 3.34 2.60 -7.40
CA GLN A 89 4.58 2.97 -8.10
C GLN A 89 4.42 4.28 -8.90
N SER A 90 3.24 4.53 -9.48
CA SER A 90 2.93 5.72 -10.28
C SER A 90 2.38 6.90 -9.46
N TYR A 91 2.55 6.88 -8.13
CA TYR A 91 2.10 7.89 -7.16
C TYR A 91 0.58 8.10 -7.11
N ASN A 92 -0.12 8.07 -8.22
CA ASN A 92 -1.57 8.27 -8.37
C ASN A 92 -2.09 9.52 -7.64
N LEU A 93 -1.32 10.62 -7.72
CA LEU A 93 -1.75 11.92 -7.21
C LEU A 93 -2.79 12.54 -8.15
N PHE A 94 -3.73 13.27 -7.57
CA PHE A 94 -4.68 14.08 -8.33
C PHE A 94 -3.91 15.27 -8.95
N PRO A 95 -3.79 15.35 -10.29
CA PRO A 95 -2.90 16.31 -10.95
C PRO A 95 -3.34 17.77 -10.81
N LEU A 96 -4.62 18.00 -10.53
CA LEU A 96 -5.22 19.32 -10.35
C LEU A 96 -5.34 19.74 -8.88
N LEU A 97 -4.83 18.94 -7.96
CA LEU A 97 -4.74 19.25 -6.55
C LEU A 97 -3.27 19.48 -6.16
N THR A 98 -3.03 20.46 -5.30
CA THR A 98 -1.71 20.69 -4.70
C THR A 98 -1.28 19.52 -3.81
N ALA A 99 -0.02 19.47 -3.39
CA ALA A 99 0.48 18.46 -2.47
C ALA A 99 -0.39 18.37 -1.21
N GLN A 100 -0.67 19.50 -0.59
CA GLN A 100 -1.50 19.59 0.61
C GLN A 100 -2.95 19.14 0.34
N GLU A 101 -3.56 19.55 -0.76
CA GLU A 101 -4.92 19.16 -1.12
C GLU A 101 -5.03 17.66 -1.43
N ASN A 102 -4.01 17.05 -2.04
CA ASN A 102 -3.93 15.61 -2.22
C ASN A 102 -4.01 14.86 -0.88
N VAL A 103 -3.31 15.34 0.15
CA VAL A 103 -3.32 14.74 1.49
C VAL A 103 -4.63 15.02 2.23
N MET A 104 -5.20 16.21 2.04
CA MET A 104 -6.50 16.58 2.63
C MET A 104 -7.68 15.80 2.05
N TYR A 105 -7.57 15.32 0.80
CA TYR A 105 -8.68 14.73 0.07
C TYR A 105 -9.36 13.55 0.81
N PRO A 106 -8.65 12.50 1.26
CA PRO A 106 -9.27 11.39 2.00
C PRO A 106 -9.89 11.84 3.33
N LEU A 107 -9.34 12.86 4.00
CA LEU A 107 -9.88 13.39 5.24
C LEU A 107 -11.24 14.07 5.02
N LYS A 108 -11.35 14.83 3.95
CA LYS A 108 -12.61 15.49 3.55
C LYS A 108 -13.67 14.46 3.16
N LEU A 109 -13.31 13.38 2.49
CA LEU A 109 -14.24 12.28 2.16
C LEU A 109 -14.80 11.60 3.42
N ARG A 110 -14.06 11.62 4.53
CA ARG A 110 -14.51 11.14 5.84
C ARG A 110 -15.33 12.17 6.62
N GLY A 111 -15.60 13.34 6.03
CA GLY A 111 -16.37 14.40 6.66
C GLY A 111 -15.59 15.24 7.69
N MET A 112 -14.24 15.15 7.70
CA MET A 112 -13.42 15.97 8.60
C MET A 112 -13.57 17.45 8.24
N ASP A 113 -13.67 18.30 9.26
CA ASP A 113 -13.67 19.76 9.09
C ASP A 113 -12.43 20.25 8.34
N GLY A 114 -12.61 21.26 7.50
CA GLY A 114 -11.56 21.74 6.61
C GLY A 114 -10.31 22.23 7.33
N LYS A 115 -10.44 22.84 8.52
CA LYS A 115 -9.30 23.31 9.33
C LYS A 115 -8.56 22.11 9.95
N ALA A 116 -9.27 21.15 10.52
CA ALA A 116 -8.70 19.94 11.09
C ALA A 116 -8.00 19.10 10.00
N ALA A 117 -8.62 18.96 8.81
CA ALA A 117 -8.02 18.27 7.68
C ALA A 117 -6.72 18.95 7.19
N LEU A 118 -6.69 20.29 7.20
CA LEU A 118 -5.51 21.08 6.86
C LEU A 118 -4.37 20.84 7.85
N GLU A 119 -4.64 20.96 9.14
CA GLU A 119 -3.64 20.77 10.21
C GLU A 119 -3.04 19.36 10.16
N LEU A 120 -3.89 18.34 10.00
CA LEU A 120 -3.43 16.96 9.89
C LEU A 120 -2.63 16.72 8.60
N ALA A 121 -3.07 17.23 7.46
CA ALA A 121 -2.35 17.11 6.20
C ALA A 121 -0.96 17.75 6.27
N GLN A 122 -0.83 18.92 6.89
CA GLN A 122 0.46 19.58 7.10
C GLN A 122 1.39 18.77 8.01
N LYS A 123 0.84 18.19 9.08
CA LYS A 123 1.59 17.29 9.97
C LYS A 123 2.15 16.10 9.20
N GLU A 124 1.31 15.43 8.40
CA GLU A 124 1.74 14.24 7.64
C GLU A 124 2.74 14.59 6.52
N LEU A 125 2.61 15.75 5.88
CA LEU A 125 3.59 16.23 4.90
C LEU A 125 4.97 16.46 5.55
N ILE A 126 5.01 17.09 6.73
CA ILE A 126 6.26 17.26 7.49
C ILE A 126 6.84 15.88 7.87
N ALA A 127 6.02 14.95 8.32
CA ALA A 127 6.44 13.61 8.73
C ALA A 127 7.14 12.82 7.62
N VAL A 128 6.82 13.12 6.35
CA VAL A 128 7.47 12.53 5.18
C VAL A 128 8.53 13.44 4.53
N GLY A 129 8.92 14.55 5.19
CA GLY A 129 9.97 15.46 4.72
C GLY A 129 9.55 16.40 3.60
N ILE A 130 8.27 16.68 3.41
CA ILE A 130 7.77 17.70 2.47
C ILE A 130 7.66 19.04 3.21
N GLN A 131 8.49 20.00 2.80
CA GLN A 131 8.59 21.29 3.46
C GLN A 131 7.43 22.23 3.12
N PRO A 132 7.12 23.25 3.95
CA PRO A 132 6.00 24.19 3.75
C PRO A 132 5.98 24.87 2.38
N GLU A 133 7.15 25.17 1.81
CA GLU A 133 7.30 25.82 0.49
C GLU A 133 6.83 24.92 -0.67
N GLN A 134 6.65 23.61 -0.41
CA GLN A 134 6.22 22.62 -1.39
C GLN A 134 4.70 22.32 -1.31
N TRP A 135 4.03 22.67 -0.22
CA TRP A 135 2.64 22.31 0.02
C TRP A 135 1.65 22.81 -1.03
N GLY A 136 1.91 24.02 -1.55
CA GLY A 136 1.12 24.65 -2.60
C GLY A 136 1.47 24.19 -4.02
N ARG A 137 2.47 23.31 -4.21
CA ARG A 137 2.88 22.84 -5.52
C ARG A 137 1.95 21.76 -6.04
N PHE A 138 1.69 21.79 -7.34
CA PHE A 138 1.00 20.70 -8.04
C PHE A 138 1.97 19.53 -8.29
N PRO A 139 1.47 18.30 -8.50
CA PRO A 139 2.33 17.14 -8.78
C PRO A 139 3.35 17.37 -9.89
N SER A 140 3.00 18.08 -10.96
CA SER A 140 3.92 18.42 -12.06
C SER A 140 5.09 19.32 -11.67
N GLN A 141 5.05 19.94 -10.49
CA GLN A 141 6.10 20.83 -9.95
C GLN A 141 6.94 20.15 -8.86
N LEU A 142 6.69 18.87 -8.61
CA LEU A 142 7.39 18.05 -7.63
C LEU A 142 8.27 17.01 -8.33
N SER A 143 9.43 16.72 -7.76
CA SER A 143 10.25 15.58 -8.18
C SER A 143 9.53 14.25 -7.94
N GLY A 144 9.98 13.16 -8.57
CA GLY A 144 9.40 11.84 -8.37
C GLY A 144 9.40 11.40 -6.90
N GLY A 145 10.51 11.63 -6.19
CA GLY A 145 10.62 11.32 -4.75
C GLY A 145 9.67 12.18 -3.90
N GLU A 146 9.50 13.47 -4.21
CA GLU A 146 8.52 14.33 -3.54
C GLU A 146 7.09 13.87 -3.80
N GLN A 147 6.75 13.49 -5.03
CA GLN A 147 5.43 12.95 -5.37
C GLN A 147 5.14 11.66 -4.60
N GLN A 148 6.11 10.74 -4.51
CA GLN A 148 5.95 9.50 -3.74
C GLN A 148 5.74 9.81 -2.26
N ARG A 149 6.50 10.71 -1.66
CA ARG A 149 6.31 11.10 -0.27
C ARG A 149 4.95 11.77 -0.03
N VAL A 150 4.45 12.58 -0.96
CA VAL A 150 3.07 13.10 -0.89
C VAL A 150 2.03 11.99 -0.98
N ALA A 151 2.22 10.98 -1.83
CA ALA A 151 1.34 9.81 -1.90
C ALA A 151 1.33 9.01 -0.59
N ILE A 152 2.49 8.85 0.05
CA ILE A 152 2.62 8.25 1.37
C ILE A 152 1.89 9.11 2.42
N ALA A 153 2.14 10.42 2.47
CA ALA A 153 1.45 11.32 3.41
C ALA A 153 -0.08 11.23 3.27
N ARG A 154 -0.59 11.11 2.04
CA ARG A 154 -2.01 10.89 1.77
C ARG A 154 -2.53 9.58 2.38
N ALA A 155 -1.75 8.51 2.26
CA ALA A 155 -2.06 7.22 2.87
C ALA A 155 -2.03 7.28 4.40
N LEU A 156 -1.06 8.04 4.96
CA LEU A 156 -0.92 8.24 6.41
C LEU A 156 -2.07 9.03 7.01
N ALA A 157 -2.43 10.14 6.37
CA ALA A 157 -3.51 11.02 6.81
C ALA A 157 -4.84 10.26 6.98
N ALA A 158 -5.07 9.26 6.14
CA ALA A 158 -6.23 8.38 6.26
C ALA A 158 -6.24 7.55 7.57
N GLY A 159 -5.12 7.43 8.30
CA GLY A 159 -5.06 6.70 9.58
C GLY A 159 -5.25 5.19 9.43
N ASN A 160 -5.07 4.63 8.25
CA ASN A 160 -5.30 3.24 7.96
C ASN A 160 -4.29 2.35 8.68
N ARG A 161 -4.76 1.22 9.22
CA ARG A 161 -3.92 0.27 9.98
C ARG A 161 -3.11 -0.65 9.09
N ILE A 162 -3.51 -0.80 7.82
CA ILE A 162 -2.83 -1.60 6.79
C ILE A 162 -2.32 -0.66 5.72
N VAL A 163 -1.04 -0.77 5.38
CA VAL A 163 -0.38 -0.03 4.30
C VAL A 163 0.17 -1.03 3.30
N LEU A 164 -0.35 -0.97 2.10
CA LEU A 164 0.02 -1.83 0.97
C LEU A 164 0.79 -0.99 -0.04
N ALA A 165 2.02 -1.34 -0.35
CA ALA A 165 2.88 -0.58 -1.26
C ALA A 165 3.30 -1.44 -2.46
N ASP A 166 2.91 -1.03 -3.66
CA ASP A 166 3.26 -1.69 -4.92
C ASP A 166 4.44 -0.98 -5.57
N GLU A 167 5.62 -1.60 -5.54
CA GLU A 167 6.89 -1.09 -6.09
C GLU A 167 7.16 0.38 -5.67
N PRO A 168 7.12 0.71 -4.35
CA PRO A 168 7.08 2.11 -3.89
C PRO A 168 8.34 2.92 -4.20
N THR A 169 9.42 2.26 -4.61
CA THR A 169 10.73 2.87 -4.94
C THR A 169 11.10 2.72 -6.41
N GLY A 170 10.31 2.00 -7.20
CA GLY A 170 10.65 1.59 -8.56
C GLY A 170 10.92 2.72 -9.58
N ASN A 171 10.49 3.95 -9.27
CA ASN A 171 10.71 5.15 -10.11
C ASN A 171 11.62 6.18 -9.43
N LEU A 172 12.35 5.81 -8.37
CA LEU A 172 13.16 6.71 -7.57
C LEU A 172 14.65 6.41 -7.74
N ASP A 173 15.48 7.44 -7.54
CA ASP A 173 16.90 7.23 -7.30
C ASP A 173 17.14 6.59 -5.92
N ILE A 174 18.35 6.10 -5.68
CA ILE A 174 18.72 5.33 -4.48
C ILE A 174 18.39 6.13 -3.20
N THR A 175 18.81 7.39 -3.11
CA THR A 175 18.63 8.23 -1.91
C THR A 175 17.15 8.47 -1.59
N ASN A 176 16.31 8.75 -2.60
CA ASN A 176 14.87 8.90 -2.40
C ASN A 176 14.21 7.56 -2.07
N GLY A 177 14.70 6.45 -2.65
CA GLY A 177 14.24 5.10 -2.35
C GLY A 177 14.45 4.73 -0.88
N GLU A 178 15.68 4.95 -0.36
CA GLU A 178 16.02 4.72 1.05
C GLU A 178 15.11 5.51 2.01
N GLN A 179 14.85 6.78 1.73
CA GLN A 179 13.93 7.60 2.52
C GLN A 179 12.51 7.02 2.55
N VAL A 180 12.01 6.50 1.42
CA VAL A 180 10.69 5.87 1.36
C VAL A 180 10.66 4.60 2.19
N VAL A 181 11.70 3.75 2.12
CA VAL A 181 11.81 2.53 2.93
C VAL A 181 11.84 2.86 4.42
N GLU A 182 12.64 3.85 4.84
CA GLU A 182 12.71 4.31 6.23
C GLU A 182 11.33 4.76 6.75
N ILE A 183 10.58 5.51 5.95
CA ILE A 183 9.21 5.92 6.29
C ILE A 183 8.33 4.68 6.49
N LEU A 184 8.35 3.70 5.57
CA LEU A 184 7.53 2.49 5.66
C LEU A 184 7.87 1.64 6.89
N LEU A 185 9.16 1.48 7.23
CA LEU A 185 9.60 0.79 8.43
C LEU A 185 9.14 1.51 9.71
N ARG A 186 9.25 2.84 9.76
CA ARG A 186 8.74 3.64 10.88
C ARG A 186 7.23 3.45 11.07
N LEU A 187 6.45 3.38 9.98
CA LEU A 187 5.01 3.11 10.06
C LEU A 187 4.72 1.75 10.71
N ALA A 188 5.52 0.75 10.39
CA ALA A 188 5.35 -0.57 10.98
C ALA A 188 5.76 -0.54 12.46
N HIS A 189 6.99 -0.12 12.76
CA HIS A 189 7.60 -0.33 14.07
C HIS A 189 7.17 0.70 15.12
N ASP A 190 7.12 2.00 14.73
CA ASP A 190 6.82 3.08 15.69
C ASP A 190 5.31 3.40 15.76
N GLU A 191 4.59 3.27 14.65
CA GLU A 191 3.15 3.54 14.61
C GLU A 191 2.29 2.27 14.70
N GLY A 192 2.91 1.09 14.76
CA GLY A 192 2.23 -0.20 14.97
C GLY A 192 1.33 -0.61 13.80
N ARG A 193 1.60 -0.16 12.57
CA ARG A 193 0.81 -0.52 11.37
C ARG A 193 1.28 -1.86 10.80
N CYS A 194 0.43 -2.51 10.04
CA CYS A 194 0.81 -3.63 9.18
C CYS A 194 1.24 -3.07 7.82
N VAL A 195 2.51 -3.24 7.45
CA VAL A 195 3.07 -2.74 6.19
C VAL A 195 3.42 -3.92 5.29
N ILE A 196 2.91 -3.93 4.06
CA ILE A 196 3.19 -4.97 3.06
C ILE A 196 3.72 -4.30 1.81
N VAL A 197 4.97 -4.60 1.47
CA VAL A 197 5.68 -4.04 0.31
C VAL A 197 5.83 -5.11 -0.76
N VAL A 198 5.31 -4.85 -1.93
CA VAL A 198 5.59 -5.64 -3.13
C VAL A 198 6.78 -5.01 -3.84
N THR A 199 7.82 -5.79 -4.10
CA THR A 199 9.01 -5.31 -4.82
C THR A 199 9.72 -6.44 -5.55
N HIS A 200 10.56 -6.08 -6.53
CA HIS A 200 11.53 -6.99 -7.13
C HIS A 200 12.95 -6.73 -6.61
N ASP A 201 13.12 -5.71 -5.77
CA ASP A 201 14.39 -5.33 -5.17
C ASP A 201 14.65 -6.10 -3.87
N LEU A 202 15.68 -6.93 -3.87
CA LEU A 202 16.07 -7.76 -2.73
C LEU A 202 16.74 -6.96 -1.60
N GLU A 203 17.37 -5.83 -1.92
CA GLU A 203 17.98 -4.95 -0.90
C GLU A 203 16.89 -4.31 -0.05
N ILE A 204 15.81 -3.86 -0.68
CA ILE A 204 14.62 -3.36 0.03
C ILE A 204 13.97 -4.47 0.84
N ALA A 205 13.77 -5.63 0.23
CA ALA A 205 13.14 -6.76 0.90
C ALA A 205 13.91 -7.22 2.13
N SER A 206 15.23 -7.19 2.10
CA SER A 206 16.09 -7.62 3.23
C SER A 206 15.98 -6.73 4.47
N GLN A 207 15.40 -5.53 4.34
CA GLN A 207 15.16 -4.61 5.46
C GLN A 207 13.82 -4.87 6.16
N MET A 208 12.94 -5.70 5.59
CA MET A 208 11.64 -6.04 6.17
C MET A 208 11.75 -7.18 7.19
N ASP A 209 10.79 -7.25 8.10
CA ASP A 209 10.79 -8.26 9.18
C ASP A 209 10.56 -9.67 8.66
N GLU A 210 9.88 -9.80 7.53
CA GLU A 210 9.51 -11.10 6.94
C GLU A 210 9.40 -11.00 5.42
N ILE A 211 9.95 -12.00 4.73
CA ILE A 211 10.01 -12.02 3.27
C ILE A 211 9.21 -13.21 2.74
N TYR A 212 8.35 -12.93 1.78
CA TYR A 212 7.65 -13.93 0.98
C TYR A 212 8.13 -13.89 -0.47
N MET A 213 8.37 -15.06 -1.05
CA MET A 213 8.69 -15.22 -2.47
C MET A 213 7.44 -15.61 -3.25
N MET A 214 7.10 -14.84 -4.27
CA MET A 214 6.00 -15.17 -5.18
C MET A 214 6.51 -15.68 -6.53
N ARG A 215 6.12 -16.91 -6.89
CA ARG A 215 6.48 -17.57 -8.16
C ARG A 215 5.24 -18.19 -8.79
N ASP A 216 4.94 -17.82 -10.02
CA ASP A 216 3.82 -18.38 -10.81
C ASP A 216 2.48 -18.44 -10.06
N GLY A 217 2.19 -17.41 -9.26
CA GLY A 217 0.96 -17.29 -8.46
C GLY A 217 1.01 -17.97 -7.09
N VAL A 218 2.08 -18.69 -6.74
CA VAL A 218 2.26 -19.35 -5.44
C VAL A 218 3.13 -18.46 -4.54
N LEU A 219 2.77 -18.37 -3.27
CA LEU A 219 3.48 -17.59 -2.25
C LEU A 219 4.18 -18.54 -1.26
N GLU A 220 5.47 -18.35 -1.05
CA GLU A 220 6.28 -19.12 -0.10
C GLU A 220 7.00 -18.18 0.86
N ARG A 221 6.97 -18.48 2.15
CA ARG A 221 7.75 -17.76 3.15
C ARG A 221 9.22 -18.12 3.00
N GLN A 222 10.09 -17.10 3.01
CA GLN A 222 11.54 -17.29 3.08
C GLN A 222 11.97 -17.45 4.55
N GLU A 223 12.80 -18.44 4.84
CA GLU A 223 13.39 -18.66 6.15
C GLU A 223 14.61 -17.75 6.39
#